data_f8a8aa79ff792e22c3ac7dacee8a0631
#
_entry.id   f8a8aa79ff792e22c3ac7dacee8a0631
#
_cell.length_a   1.000
_cell.length_b   1.000
_cell.length_c   1.000
_cell.angle_alpha   90.00
_cell.angle_beta   90.00
_cell.angle_gamma   90.00
#
_symmetry.space_group_name_H-M   'P 1'
#
loop_
_entity.id
_entity.type
_entity.pdbx_description
1 polymer ?
#
loop_
_entity_poly.entity_id
_entity_poly.type
_entity_poly.pdbx_seq_one_letter_code
_entity_poly.pdbx_strand_id
1 'polypeptide(L)'
;MDLDWSALWLSLKVAGWATAINLVLGVALGALLARRRFPGRELLDTVFTLPLVLPPTVLGYYLLVLVGRNGPLGAWLQDSFGINLVFTWQAAVIAAAVASFPLVFKPARAAFEGVDRQLEQAAR
;
A
#
# COMPACT_ATOMS: atom_id res chain seq x y z
N MET A 1 6.81 11.67 34.91
CA MET A 1 5.97 11.63 33.71
C MET A 1 6.67 10.80 32.64
N ASP A 2 6.17 9.62 32.46
CA ASP A 2 6.80 8.72 31.49
C ASP A 2 6.39 9.12 30.10
N LEU A 3 7.26 9.84 29.44
CA LEU A 3 7.11 10.10 28.03
C LEU A 3 7.15 8.76 27.30
N ASP A 4 6.09 8.48 26.58
CA ASP A 4 5.96 7.22 25.88
C ASP A 4 6.87 7.18 24.66
N TRP A 5 8.15 7.04 24.92
CA TRP A 5 9.14 6.85 23.87
C TRP A 5 8.84 5.58 23.06
N SER A 6 8.22 4.58 23.72
CA SER A 6 7.81 3.36 23.04
C SER A 6 6.72 3.62 21.99
N ALA A 7 5.78 4.53 22.26
CA ALA A 7 4.76 4.90 21.28
C ALA A 7 5.39 5.63 20.10
N LEU A 8 6.32 6.56 20.35
CA LEU A 8 7.02 7.26 19.29
C LEU A 8 7.86 6.31 18.44
N TRP A 9 8.59 5.41 19.08
CA TRP A 9 9.40 4.41 18.40
C TRP A 9 8.53 3.50 17.54
N LEU A 10 7.39 3.04 18.08
CA LEU A 10 6.46 2.19 17.35
C LEU A 10 5.89 2.92 16.13
N SER A 11 5.50 4.19 16.29
CA SER A 11 4.98 5.00 15.19
C SER A 11 6.01 5.17 14.08
N LEU A 12 7.27 5.45 14.44
CA LEU A 12 8.36 5.59 13.47
C LEU A 12 8.65 4.27 12.77
N LYS A 13 8.62 3.17 13.50
CA LYS A 13 8.83 1.83 12.95
C LYS A 13 7.76 1.48 11.92
N VAL A 14 6.49 1.69 12.28
CA VAL A 14 5.36 1.41 11.39
C VAL A 14 5.43 2.31 10.15
N ALA A 15 5.65 3.61 10.35
CA ALA A 15 5.72 4.56 9.25
C ALA A 15 6.90 4.24 8.32
N GLY A 16 8.05 3.90 8.89
CA GLY A 16 9.24 3.55 8.10
C GLY A 16 9.03 2.32 7.23
N TRP A 17 8.48 1.26 7.80
CA TRP A 17 8.19 0.04 7.05
C TRP A 17 7.11 0.26 5.99
N ALA A 18 6.04 0.97 6.33
CA ALA A 18 4.97 1.27 5.37
C ALA A 18 5.50 2.10 4.21
N THR A 19 6.32 3.11 4.50
CA THR A 19 6.94 3.95 3.48
C THR A 19 7.86 3.14 2.57
N ALA A 20 8.70 2.27 3.14
CA ALA A 20 9.61 1.43 2.38
C ALA A 20 8.83 0.50 1.43
N ILE A 21 7.78 -0.15 1.93
CA ILE A 21 6.93 -1.02 1.11
C ILE A 21 6.29 -0.22 -0.02
N ASN A 22 5.73 0.95 0.29
CA ASN A 22 5.07 1.79 -0.69
C ASN A 22 6.03 2.34 -1.73
N LEU A 23 7.25 2.70 -1.34
CA LEU A 23 8.25 3.15 -2.30
C LEU A 23 8.58 2.04 -3.30
N VAL A 24 8.80 0.82 -2.83
CA VAL A 24 9.12 -0.30 -3.70
C VAL A 24 7.92 -0.65 -4.58
N LEU A 25 6.77 -0.92 -3.98
CA LEU A 25 5.59 -1.37 -4.73
C LEU A 25 4.94 -0.23 -5.51
N GLY A 26 4.81 0.94 -4.90
CA GLY A 26 4.16 2.09 -5.54
C GLY A 26 4.92 2.57 -6.75
N VAL A 27 6.24 2.70 -6.65
CA VAL A 27 7.08 3.12 -7.77
C VAL A 27 7.11 2.04 -8.85
N ALA A 28 7.28 0.77 -8.46
CA ALA A 28 7.31 -0.34 -9.41
C ALA A 28 5.99 -0.46 -10.18
N LEU A 29 4.86 -0.43 -9.48
CA LEU A 29 3.54 -0.52 -10.11
C LEU A 29 3.20 0.74 -10.90
N GLY A 30 3.61 1.91 -10.40
CA GLY A 30 3.45 3.16 -11.12
C GLY A 30 4.19 3.14 -12.45
N ALA A 31 5.44 2.68 -12.44
CA ALA A 31 6.24 2.53 -13.66
C ALA A 31 5.62 1.52 -14.62
N LEU A 32 5.16 0.38 -14.09
CA LEU A 32 4.53 -0.67 -14.90
C LEU A 32 3.29 -0.15 -15.61
N LEU A 33 2.39 0.52 -14.88
CA LEU A 33 1.16 1.04 -15.44
C LEU A 33 1.40 2.22 -16.37
N ALA A 34 2.48 2.97 -16.17
CA ALA A 34 2.85 4.06 -17.06
C ALA A 34 3.41 3.56 -18.40
N ARG A 35 4.18 2.46 -18.37
CA ARG A 35 4.92 1.99 -19.53
C ARG A 35 4.19 0.96 -20.36
N ARG A 36 3.38 0.13 -19.74
CA ARG A 36 2.72 -0.99 -20.43
C ARG A 36 1.25 -0.72 -20.63
N ARG A 37 0.78 -0.93 -21.84
CA ARG A 37 -0.65 -0.90 -22.17
C ARG A 37 -1.15 -2.32 -22.26
N PHE A 38 -2.09 -2.66 -21.39
CA PHE A 38 -2.69 -3.99 -21.35
C PHE A 38 -4.17 -3.88 -20.97
N PRO A 39 -4.99 -4.88 -21.33
CA PRO A 39 -6.41 -4.88 -20.90
C PRO A 39 -6.48 -4.91 -19.37
N GLY A 40 -7.34 -4.07 -18.81
CA GLY A 40 -7.50 -4.00 -17.35
C GLY A 40 -6.57 -3.03 -16.64
N ARG A 41 -5.70 -2.33 -17.37
CA ARG A 41 -4.79 -1.34 -16.79
C ARG A 41 -5.53 -0.28 -15.98
N GLU A 42 -6.59 0.28 -16.54
CA GLU A 42 -7.38 1.29 -15.85
C GLU A 42 -8.17 0.71 -14.69
N LEU A 43 -8.56 -0.56 -14.79
CA LEU A 43 -9.19 -1.26 -13.69
C LEU A 43 -8.22 -1.40 -12.50
N LEU A 44 -6.97 -1.80 -12.77
CA LEU A 44 -5.95 -1.89 -11.73
C LEU A 44 -5.67 -0.52 -11.10
N ASP A 45 -5.60 0.53 -11.90
CA ASP A 45 -5.42 1.88 -11.38
C ASP A 45 -6.55 2.26 -10.44
N THR A 46 -7.79 1.93 -10.81
CA THR A 46 -8.96 2.18 -9.97
C THR A 46 -8.87 1.41 -8.66
N VAL A 47 -8.51 0.14 -8.71
CA VAL A 47 -8.36 -0.71 -7.52
C VAL A 47 -7.28 -0.13 -6.59
N PHE A 48 -6.15 0.29 -7.14
CA PHE A 48 -5.05 0.87 -6.35
C PHE A 48 -5.41 2.23 -5.77
N THR A 49 -6.41 2.90 -6.33
CA THR A 49 -6.87 4.21 -5.83
C THR A 49 -8.00 4.07 -4.79
N LEU A 50 -8.64 2.90 -4.71
CA LEU A 50 -9.76 2.69 -3.79
C LEU A 50 -9.47 3.08 -2.34
N PRO A 51 -8.29 2.78 -1.76
CA PRO A 51 -8.03 3.16 -0.38
C PRO A 51 -8.14 4.67 -0.12
N LEU A 52 -7.89 5.48 -1.14
CA LEU A 52 -7.98 6.93 -1.01
C LEU A 52 -9.42 7.41 -0.92
N VAL A 53 -10.33 6.71 -1.62
CA VAL A 53 -11.74 7.06 -1.69
C VAL A 53 -12.51 6.56 -0.49
N LEU A 54 -12.12 5.42 0.06
CA LEU A 54 -12.82 4.81 1.19
C LEU A 54 -12.59 5.61 2.48
N PRO A 55 -13.65 5.80 3.31
CA PRO A 55 -13.44 6.36 4.63
C PRO A 55 -12.49 5.47 5.46
N PRO A 56 -11.66 6.06 6.33
CA PRO A 56 -10.69 5.28 7.10
C PRO A 56 -11.33 4.17 7.94
N THR A 57 -12.50 4.42 8.51
CA THR A 57 -13.22 3.42 9.31
C THR A 57 -13.63 2.22 8.47
N VAL A 58 -14.13 2.47 7.26
CA VAL A 58 -14.55 1.41 6.33
C VAL A 58 -13.33 0.61 5.87
N LEU A 59 -12.24 1.29 5.51
CA LEU A 59 -11.00 0.63 5.11
C LEU A 59 -10.47 -0.26 6.23
N GLY A 60 -10.44 0.25 7.46
CA GLY A 60 -10.00 -0.51 8.62
C GLY A 60 -10.85 -1.75 8.86
N TYR A 61 -12.16 -1.61 8.70
CA TYR A 61 -13.08 -2.74 8.85
C TYR A 61 -12.80 -3.83 7.81
N TYR A 62 -12.65 -3.47 6.55
CA TYR A 62 -12.36 -4.45 5.50
C TYR A 62 -11.01 -5.13 5.72
N LEU A 63 -10.01 -4.39 6.16
CA LEU A 63 -8.71 -4.98 6.47
C LEU A 63 -8.81 -5.95 7.65
N LEU A 64 -9.57 -5.59 8.67
CA LEU A 64 -9.79 -6.47 9.81
C LEU A 64 -10.49 -7.77 9.41
N VAL A 65 -11.50 -7.68 8.54
CA VAL A 65 -12.21 -8.85 8.03
C VAL A 65 -11.27 -9.74 7.22
N LEU A 66 -10.42 -9.14 6.38
CA LEU A 66 -9.53 -9.88 5.50
C LEU A 66 -8.37 -10.54 6.26
N VAL A 67 -7.75 -9.82 7.18
CA VAL A 67 -6.52 -10.23 7.86
C VAL A 67 -6.81 -10.80 9.26
N GLY A 68 -8.02 -10.63 9.77
CA GLY A 68 -8.44 -11.16 11.06
C GLY A 68 -8.46 -12.68 11.08
N ARG A 69 -8.56 -13.26 12.29
CA ARG A 69 -8.48 -14.70 12.49
C ARG A 69 -9.47 -15.50 11.66
N ASN A 70 -10.66 -14.96 11.45
CA ASN A 70 -11.72 -15.61 10.69
C ASN A 70 -11.76 -15.20 9.23
N GLY A 71 -10.84 -14.34 8.81
CA GLY A 71 -10.75 -13.89 7.43
C GLY A 71 -9.95 -14.85 6.57
N PRO A 72 -10.09 -14.75 5.23
CA PRO A 72 -9.40 -15.67 4.32
C PRO A 72 -7.88 -15.62 4.45
N LEU A 73 -7.28 -14.43 4.53
CA LEU A 73 -5.83 -14.32 4.67
C LEU A 73 -5.37 -14.61 6.09
N GLY A 74 -6.10 -14.13 7.10
CA GLY A 74 -5.73 -14.34 8.49
C GLY A 74 -5.80 -15.80 8.88
N ALA A 75 -6.86 -16.51 8.48
CA ALA A 75 -7.01 -17.93 8.74
C ALA A 75 -5.92 -18.75 8.02
N TRP A 76 -5.64 -18.41 6.77
CA TRP A 76 -4.59 -19.06 6.00
C TRP A 76 -3.21 -18.89 6.64
N LEU A 77 -2.88 -17.69 7.09
CA LEU A 77 -1.61 -17.41 7.76
C LEU A 77 -1.49 -18.17 9.08
N GLN A 78 -2.58 -18.25 9.84
CA GLN A 78 -2.56 -18.97 11.10
C GLN A 78 -2.41 -20.47 10.88
N ASP A 79 -3.13 -21.04 9.92
CA ASP A 79 -3.09 -22.48 9.63
C ASP A 79 -1.76 -22.90 9.00
N SER A 80 -1.21 -22.06 8.12
CA SER A 80 0.01 -22.40 7.37
C SER A 80 1.29 -22.05 8.12
N PHE A 81 1.32 -20.92 8.83
CA PHE A 81 2.54 -20.40 9.46
C PHE A 81 2.40 -20.15 10.96
N GLY A 82 1.21 -20.33 11.53
CA GLY A 82 0.96 -20.01 12.92
C GLY A 82 1.02 -18.53 13.24
N ILE A 83 0.86 -17.66 12.24
CA ILE A 83 0.97 -16.22 12.38
C ILE A 83 -0.42 -15.63 12.62
N ASN A 84 -0.55 -14.84 13.70
CA ASN A 84 -1.75 -14.08 14.00
C ASN A 84 -1.40 -12.59 13.92
N LEU A 85 -1.96 -11.89 12.93
CA LEU A 85 -1.66 -10.49 12.67
C LEU A 85 -2.47 -9.52 13.52
N VAL A 86 -3.59 -9.97 14.10
CA VAL A 86 -4.47 -9.07 14.86
C VAL A 86 -3.73 -8.50 16.06
N PHE A 87 -3.82 -7.17 16.25
CA PHE A 87 -3.17 -6.42 17.34
C PHE A 87 -1.64 -6.51 17.34
N THR A 88 -1.03 -6.68 16.17
CA THR A 88 0.42 -6.65 16.05
C THR A 88 0.87 -5.37 15.32
N TRP A 89 2.15 -5.01 15.48
CA TRP A 89 2.71 -3.87 14.75
C TRP A 89 2.78 -4.16 13.25
N GLN A 90 2.92 -5.42 12.86
CA GLN A 90 2.92 -5.83 11.46
C GLN A 90 1.56 -5.54 10.80
N ALA A 91 0.46 -5.77 11.53
CA ALA A 91 -0.86 -5.41 11.04
C ALA A 91 -0.99 -3.90 10.84
N ALA A 92 -0.41 -3.11 11.74
CA ALA A 92 -0.38 -1.65 11.61
C ALA A 92 0.40 -1.22 10.37
N VAL A 93 1.51 -1.90 10.06
CA VAL A 93 2.28 -1.64 8.82
C VAL A 93 1.42 -1.91 7.59
N ILE A 94 0.71 -3.04 7.56
CA ILE A 94 -0.17 -3.38 6.43
C ILE A 94 -1.25 -2.32 6.27
N ALA A 95 -1.91 -1.94 7.34
CA ALA A 95 -2.97 -0.94 7.30
C ALA A 95 -2.45 0.43 6.81
N ALA A 96 -1.31 0.86 7.34
CA ALA A 96 -0.71 2.12 6.94
C ALA A 96 -0.25 2.08 5.48
N ALA A 97 0.34 0.98 5.03
CA ALA A 97 0.78 0.82 3.66
C ALA A 97 -0.39 0.85 2.68
N VAL A 98 -1.46 0.12 2.97
CA VAL A 98 -2.65 0.08 2.11
C VAL A 98 -3.28 1.47 2.04
N ALA A 99 -3.47 2.13 3.18
CA ALA A 99 -4.13 3.44 3.23
C ALA A 99 -3.34 4.51 2.49
N SER A 100 -2.02 4.47 2.54
CA SER A 100 -1.16 5.48 1.92
C SER A 100 -0.63 5.09 0.55
N PHE A 101 -0.87 3.87 0.09
CA PHE A 101 -0.35 3.38 -1.19
C PHE A 101 -0.68 4.31 -2.36
N PRO A 102 -1.93 4.81 -2.53
CA PRO A 102 -2.24 5.69 -3.66
C PRO A 102 -1.41 6.99 -3.65
N LEU A 103 -1.01 7.45 -2.46
CA LEU A 103 -0.22 8.68 -2.34
C LEU A 103 1.19 8.55 -2.92
N VAL A 104 1.71 7.34 -3.03
CA VAL A 104 2.98 7.05 -3.69
C VAL A 104 2.75 6.60 -5.13
N PHE A 105 1.78 5.74 -5.35
CA PHE A 105 1.51 5.14 -6.67
C PHE A 105 1.08 6.19 -7.70
N LYS A 106 0.13 7.06 -7.35
CA LYS A 106 -0.41 8.04 -8.31
C LYS A 106 0.65 9.02 -8.80
N PRO A 107 1.42 9.68 -7.92
CA PRO A 107 2.49 10.57 -8.39
C PRO A 107 3.58 9.83 -9.15
N ALA A 108 3.91 8.61 -8.76
CA ALA A 108 4.93 7.80 -9.45
C ALA A 108 4.48 7.50 -10.88
N ARG A 109 3.24 7.04 -11.06
CA ARG A 109 2.69 6.79 -12.39
C ARG A 109 2.73 8.05 -13.27
N ALA A 110 2.27 9.18 -12.71
CA ALA A 110 2.26 10.45 -13.42
C ALA A 110 3.66 10.88 -13.83
N ALA A 111 4.65 10.73 -12.94
CA ALA A 111 6.03 11.09 -13.23
C ALA A 111 6.61 10.23 -14.35
N PHE A 112 6.37 8.93 -14.35
CA PHE A 112 6.86 8.05 -15.40
C PHE A 112 6.18 8.31 -16.74
N GLU A 113 4.89 8.63 -16.75
CA GLU A 113 4.19 9.01 -17.97
C GLU A 113 4.77 10.29 -18.56
N GLY A 114 5.12 11.26 -17.71
CA GLY A 114 5.76 12.49 -18.14
C GLY A 114 7.13 12.28 -18.74
N VAL A 115 7.94 11.42 -18.14
CA VAL A 115 9.28 11.09 -18.66
C VAL A 115 9.18 10.43 -20.03
N ASP A 116 8.27 9.46 -20.20
CA ASP A 116 8.08 8.77 -21.46
C ASP A 116 7.70 9.74 -22.58
N ARG A 117 6.81 10.71 -22.29
CA ARG A 117 6.44 11.74 -23.27
C ARG A 117 7.64 12.61 -23.66
N GLN A 118 8.45 13.01 -22.69
CA GLN A 118 9.64 13.82 -22.95
C GLN A 118 10.65 13.07 -23.80
N LEU A 119 10.85 11.78 -23.52
CA LEU A 119 11.74 10.94 -24.31
C LEU A 119 11.25 10.78 -25.74
N GLU A 120 9.95 10.57 -25.93
CA GLU A 120 9.36 10.49 -27.27
C GLU A 120 9.55 11.80 -28.05
N GLN A 121 9.32 12.94 -27.40
CA GLN A 121 9.52 14.24 -28.02
C GLN A 121 10.97 14.49 -28.37
N ALA A 122 11.90 14.07 -27.53
CA ALA A 122 13.33 14.22 -27.79
C ALA A 122 13.80 13.33 -28.94
N ALA A 123 13.16 12.16 -29.13
CA ALA A 123 13.49 11.23 -30.21
C ALA A 123 12.97 11.68 -31.57
N ARG A 124 12.01 12.62 -31.58
CA ARG A 124 11.49 13.20 -32.81
C ARG A 124 12.33 14.46 -33.16
#